data_edea15406106fd94ee29c1262c9ea092
#
_entry.id   edea15406106fd94ee29c1262c9ea092
#
_cell.length_a   1.000
_cell.length_b   1.000
_cell.length_c   1.000
_cell.angle_alpha   90.00
_cell.angle_beta   90.00
_cell.angle_gamma   90.00
#
_symmetry.space_group_name_H-M   'P 1'
#
loop_
_entity.id
_entity.type
_entity.pdbx_description
1 polymer ?
#
loop_
_entity_poly.entity_id
_entity_poly.type
_entity_poly.pdbx_seq_one_letter_code
_entity_poly.pdbx_strand_id
1 'polypeptide(L)'
;MKKALVIFKSGDNLDLIIESCLSLKKEFGFEITPVYALNINPFISNSEDAANLLEDFSELQDDFLDKTKEKLIEHKLNAHLLSIVQITTENLKNLLRLNDLLLYQEGLFLGDLFLEILKTIYRPIIILRGKPLTFENIGVTSDDGIKINKSVYSFLTLFSSTDIEKLDVLTWNYKKKDHVLLELIHDKGVLPNLRGFSSSLDDIKDFYFELNKTSLLIMGNLSYSFFLEKITNRMGLNILEHVNSPIFIG
;
A
#
# COMPACT_ATOMS: atom_id res chain seq x y z
N MET A 1 -7.40 -15.44 13.31
CA MET A 1 -7.32 -13.97 13.48
C MET A 1 -6.35 -13.45 12.43
N LYS A 2 -6.74 -12.44 11.64
CA LYS A 2 -5.92 -11.85 10.57
C LYS A 2 -4.86 -10.92 11.19
N LYS A 3 -3.65 -10.89 10.62
CA LYS A 3 -2.55 -10.07 11.11
C LYS A 3 -2.00 -9.15 10.03
N ALA A 4 -1.75 -7.89 10.38
CA ALA A 4 -1.12 -6.92 9.52
C ALA A 4 0.27 -6.54 10.07
N LEU A 5 1.31 -6.77 9.26
CA LEU A 5 2.65 -6.26 9.48
C LEU A 5 2.66 -4.79 9.09
N VAL A 6 3.04 -3.91 10.02
CA VAL A 6 3.05 -2.46 9.80
C VAL A 6 4.46 -1.93 9.99
N ILE A 7 5.00 -1.32 8.95
CA ILE A 7 6.35 -0.75 8.98
C ILE A 7 6.27 0.73 9.35
N PHE A 8 7.05 1.12 10.35
CA PHE A 8 7.29 2.49 10.75
C PHE A 8 8.73 2.86 10.43
N LYS A 9 8.95 3.98 9.78
CA LYS A 9 10.27 4.54 9.44
C LYS A 9 10.34 5.98 9.94
N SER A 10 11.50 6.43 10.36
CA SER A 10 11.70 7.87 10.62
C SER A 10 11.33 8.70 9.38
N GLY A 11 10.54 9.75 9.60
CA GLY A 11 10.00 10.59 8.55
C GLY A 11 8.64 10.15 7.99
N ASP A 12 8.10 9.00 8.38
CA ASP A 12 6.73 8.62 8.05
C ASP A 12 5.70 9.53 8.76
N ASN A 13 4.53 9.67 8.15
CA ASN A 13 3.39 10.31 8.79
C ASN A 13 2.73 9.34 9.78
N LEU A 14 3.09 9.50 11.05
CA LEU A 14 2.65 8.59 12.11
C LEU A 14 1.13 8.57 12.29
N ASP A 15 0.46 9.73 12.20
CA ASP A 15 -1.01 9.81 12.35
C ASP A 15 -1.71 9.03 11.23
N LEU A 16 -1.26 9.19 10.00
CA LEU A 16 -1.78 8.45 8.85
C LEU A 16 -1.67 6.93 9.03
N ILE A 17 -0.53 6.44 9.54
CA ILE A 17 -0.32 5.01 9.78
C ILE A 17 -1.23 4.53 10.92
N ILE A 18 -1.28 5.25 12.04
CA ILE A 18 -2.09 4.87 13.20
C ILE A 18 -3.59 4.85 12.86
N GLU A 19 -4.11 5.87 12.19
CA GLU A 19 -5.50 5.92 11.75
C GLU A 19 -5.84 4.75 10.81
N SER A 20 -4.92 4.41 9.90
CA SER A 20 -5.08 3.26 9.01
C SER A 20 -5.08 1.92 9.78
N CYS A 21 -4.25 1.79 10.81
CA CYS A 21 -4.26 0.61 11.70
C CYS A 21 -5.58 0.49 12.47
N LEU A 22 -6.12 1.63 12.94
CA LEU A 22 -7.41 1.66 13.64
C LEU A 22 -8.56 1.23 12.73
N SER A 23 -8.56 1.69 11.46
CA SER A 23 -9.54 1.27 10.47
C SER A 23 -9.48 -0.25 10.24
N LEU A 24 -8.29 -0.82 9.99
CA LEU A 24 -8.10 -2.26 9.82
C LEU A 24 -8.58 -3.07 11.04
N LYS A 25 -8.25 -2.60 12.25
CA LYS A 25 -8.65 -3.26 13.49
C LYS A 25 -10.15 -3.19 13.71
N LYS A 26 -10.75 -2.01 13.55
CA LYS A 26 -12.17 -1.76 13.81
C LYS A 26 -13.07 -2.48 12.81
N GLU A 27 -12.77 -2.40 11.52
CA GLU A 27 -13.65 -2.88 10.46
C GLU A 27 -13.45 -4.39 10.18
N PHE A 28 -12.22 -4.90 10.28
CA PHE A 28 -11.91 -6.28 9.89
C PHE A 28 -11.25 -7.12 10.98
N GLY A 29 -11.06 -6.58 12.18
CA GLY A 29 -10.51 -7.32 13.32
C GLY A 29 -9.03 -7.72 13.16
N PHE A 30 -8.23 -6.94 12.39
CA PHE A 30 -6.81 -7.21 12.27
C PHE A 30 -6.06 -6.99 13.58
N GLU A 31 -5.20 -7.93 13.91
CA GLU A 31 -4.11 -7.72 14.86
C GLU A 31 -2.97 -6.99 14.18
N ILE A 32 -2.47 -5.93 14.80
CA ILE A 32 -1.37 -5.14 14.28
C ILE A 32 -0.04 -5.67 14.83
N THR A 33 0.90 -5.98 13.93
CA THR A 33 2.28 -6.33 14.24
C THR A 33 3.18 -5.16 13.83
N PRO A 34 3.49 -4.24 14.76
CA PRO A 34 4.28 -3.06 14.45
C PRO A 34 5.76 -3.40 14.38
N VAL A 35 6.45 -2.91 13.35
CA VAL A 35 7.89 -3.04 13.15
C VAL A 35 8.48 -1.66 12.90
N TYR A 36 9.47 -1.28 13.69
CA TYR A 36 10.26 -0.09 13.47
C TYR A 36 11.52 -0.41 12.69
N ALA A 37 11.72 0.25 11.57
CA ALA A 37 12.90 0.11 10.75
C ALA A 37 13.88 1.26 11.01
N LEU A 38 15.04 0.92 11.55
CA LEU A 38 16.17 1.84 11.68
C LEU A 38 16.76 2.06 10.28
N ASN A 39 16.64 3.26 9.76
CA ASN A 39 17.17 3.59 8.43
C ASN A 39 18.61 4.13 8.61
N ILE A 40 19.57 3.27 8.79
CA ILE A 40 20.99 3.67 8.86
C ILE A 40 21.42 4.01 7.43
N ASN A 41 21.63 5.31 7.18
CA ASN A 41 22.13 5.77 5.88
C ASN A 41 23.65 5.49 5.80
N PRO A 42 24.12 4.57 4.95
CA PRO A 42 25.53 4.20 4.85
C PRO A 42 26.44 5.33 4.31
N PHE A 43 25.88 6.42 3.81
CA PHE A 43 26.64 7.55 3.25
C PHE A 43 27.20 8.51 4.32
N ILE A 44 26.78 8.39 5.60
CA ILE A 44 27.26 9.27 6.67
C ILE A 44 28.68 8.89 7.15
N SER A 45 29.20 7.72 6.79
CA SER A 45 30.43 7.14 7.39
C SER A 45 31.77 7.78 6.95
N ASN A 46 31.80 8.73 6.02
CA ASN A 46 33.04 9.21 5.39
C ASN A 46 33.30 10.73 5.48
N SER A 47 32.59 11.50 6.31
CA SER A 47 32.83 12.93 6.51
C SER A 47 33.40 13.23 7.91
N GLU A 48 34.21 14.28 8.06
CA GLU A 48 34.72 14.74 9.36
C GLU A 48 33.57 15.12 10.34
N ASP A 49 32.40 15.49 9.80
CA ASP A 49 31.20 15.79 10.57
C ASP A 49 30.29 14.55 10.82
N ALA A 50 30.74 13.37 10.42
CA ALA A 50 29.95 12.13 10.48
C ALA A 50 29.49 11.81 11.91
N ALA A 51 30.31 12.08 12.93
CA ALA A 51 29.97 11.77 14.31
C ALA A 51 28.79 12.62 14.80
N ASN A 52 28.78 13.91 14.57
CA ASN A 52 27.70 14.82 14.96
C ASN A 52 26.40 14.51 14.19
N LEU A 53 26.53 14.26 12.88
CA LEU A 53 25.38 13.86 12.05
C LEU A 53 24.77 12.52 12.46
N LEU A 54 25.60 11.56 12.91
CA LEU A 54 25.12 10.27 13.42
C LEU A 54 24.42 10.43 14.78
N GLU A 55 24.91 11.32 15.65
CA GLU A 55 24.30 11.62 16.95
C GLU A 55 22.94 12.30 16.73
N ASP A 56 22.86 13.37 15.94
CA ASP A 56 21.61 14.06 15.59
C ASP A 56 20.60 13.09 14.94
N PHE A 57 21.07 12.20 14.06
CA PHE A 57 20.23 11.22 13.39
C PHE A 57 19.71 10.15 14.36
N SER A 58 20.54 9.72 15.32
CA SER A 58 20.14 8.79 16.38
C SER A 58 19.09 9.41 17.29
N GLU A 59 19.25 10.65 17.72
CA GLU A 59 18.26 11.35 18.54
C GLU A 59 16.90 11.48 17.83
N LEU A 60 16.90 11.84 16.54
CA LEU A 60 15.66 11.91 15.74
C LEU A 60 14.98 10.55 15.59
N GLN A 61 15.74 9.46 15.48
CA GLN A 61 15.20 8.12 15.42
C GLN A 61 14.59 7.69 16.76
N ASP A 62 15.26 7.98 17.87
CA ASP A 62 14.79 7.64 19.20
C ASP A 62 13.51 8.43 19.55
N ASP A 63 13.45 9.72 19.25
CA ASP A 63 12.24 10.55 19.40
C ASP A 63 11.05 10.00 18.58
N PHE A 64 11.28 9.60 17.32
CA PHE A 64 10.24 9.00 16.50
C PHE A 64 9.80 7.63 17.03
N LEU A 65 10.74 6.83 17.50
CA LEU A 65 10.46 5.52 18.11
C LEU A 65 9.58 5.64 19.35
N ASP A 66 9.91 6.60 20.23
CA ASP A 66 9.17 6.82 21.46
C ASP A 66 7.77 7.39 21.18
N LYS A 67 7.64 8.35 20.28
CA LYS A 67 6.33 8.83 19.78
C LYS A 67 5.49 7.71 19.18
N THR A 68 6.12 6.80 18.45
CA THR A 68 5.43 5.63 17.89
C THR A 68 4.88 4.72 18.99
N LYS A 69 5.68 4.40 20.01
CA LYS A 69 5.24 3.61 21.17
C LYS A 69 4.10 4.27 21.94
N GLU A 70 4.23 5.58 22.20
CA GLU A 70 3.19 6.35 22.89
C GLU A 70 1.84 6.28 22.16
N LYS A 71 1.84 6.51 20.83
CA LYS A 71 0.61 6.42 20.02
C LYS A 71 0.04 5.01 19.95
N LEU A 72 0.87 3.97 19.85
CA LEU A 72 0.41 2.58 19.90
C LEU A 72 -0.30 2.27 21.22
N ILE A 73 0.23 2.75 22.35
CA ILE A 73 -0.37 2.59 23.70
C ILE A 73 -1.67 3.38 23.80
N GLU A 74 -1.67 4.66 23.44
CA GLU A 74 -2.84 5.56 23.47
C GLU A 74 -4.03 4.97 22.74
N HIS A 75 -3.80 4.42 21.55
CA HIS A 75 -4.83 3.81 20.70
C HIS A 75 -5.08 2.33 20.98
N LYS A 76 -4.51 1.77 22.06
CA LYS A 76 -4.66 0.35 22.43
C LYS A 76 -4.33 -0.60 21.28
N LEU A 77 -3.35 -0.25 20.47
CA LEU A 77 -2.72 -1.13 19.51
C LEU A 77 -1.65 -1.96 20.19
N ASN A 78 -1.10 -2.98 19.49
CA ASN A 78 -0.01 -3.77 20.05
C ASN A 78 1.22 -2.87 20.22
N ALA A 79 1.64 -2.66 21.48
CA ALA A 79 2.79 -1.81 21.81
C ALA A 79 4.13 -2.55 21.75
N HIS A 80 4.12 -3.86 21.47
CA HIS A 80 5.35 -4.62 21.30
C HIS A 80 5.94 -4.34 19.91
N LEU A 81 6.71 -3.25 19.83
CA LEU A 81 7.35 -2.78 18.62
C LEU A 81 8.65 -3.55 18.37
N LEU A 82 8.68 -4.34 17.30
CA LEU A 82 9.89 -5.03 16.86
C LEU A 82 10.80 -4.02 16.15
N SER A 83 12.07 -3.98 16.51
CA SER A 83 13.06 -3.14 15.82
C SER A 83 13.90 -3.97 14.86
N ILE A 84 14.07 -3.49 13.63
CA ILE A 84 14.96 -4.06 12.63
C ILE A 84 15.95 -3.00 12.14
N VAL A 85 17.19 -3.38 11.94
CA VAL A 85 18.27 -2.44 11.55
C VAL A 85 18.08 -1.92 10.13
N GLN A 86 17.55 -2.77 9.24
CA GLN A 86 17.33 -2.41 7.84
C GLN A 86 16.16 -3.20 7.25
N ILE A 87 15.35 -2.52 6.44
CA ILE A 87 14.34 -3.18 5.63
C ILE A 87 15.04 -3.85 4.45
N THR A 88 14.95 -5.18 4.41
CA THR A 88 15.32 -5.98 3.25
C THR A 88 14.13 -6.84 2.83
N THR A 89 14.08 -7.24 1.57
CA THR A 89 13.03 -8.15 1.08
C THR A 89 13.06 -9.50 1.80
N GLU A 90 14.22 -9.97 2.23
CA GLU A 90 14.37 -11.19 3.00
C GLU A 90 13.77 -11.07 4.41
N ASN A 91 14.11 -9.98 5.14
CA ASN A 91 13.55 -9.73 6.47
C ASN A 91 12.02 -9.59 6.39
N LEU A 92 11.51 -8.86 5.40
CA LEU A 92 10.06 -8.71 5.19
C LEU A 92 9.39 -10.05 4.88
N LYS A 93 9.97 -10.89 4.02
CA LYS A 93 9.44 -12.23 3.74
C LYS A 93 9.36 -13.09 4.99
N ASN A 94 10.38 -13.03 5.86
CA ASN A 94 10.38 -13.78 7.12
C ASN A 94 9.28 -13.30 8.08
N LEU A 95 9.12 -11.99 8.25
CA LEU A 95 8.07 -11.41 9.08
C LEU A 95 6.66 -11.70 8.51
N LEU A 96 6.51 -11.71 7.18
CA LEU A 96 5.23 -11.98 6.51
C LEU A 96 4.81 -13.46 6.53
N ARG A 97 5.63 -14.38 7.03
CA ARG A 97 5.18 -15.78 7.26
C ARG A 97 4.06 -15.86 8.28
N LEU A 98 4.04 -14.95 9.26
CA LEU A 98 3.07 -14.89 10.34
C LEU A 98 2.04 -13.78 10.17
N ASN A 99 2.08 -13.04 9.07
CA ASN A 99 1.20 -11.92 8.78
C ASN A 99 0.54 -12.11 7.41
N ASP A 100 -0.70 -11.65 7.30
CA ASP A 100 -1.53 -11.80 6.11
C ASP A 100 -1.44 -10.61 5.15
N LEU A 101 -1.01 -9.46 5.66
CA LEU A 101 -0.99 -8.17 4.99
C LEU A 101 0.26 -7.40 5.39
N LEU A 102 0.87 -6.68 4.44
CA LEU A 102 1.87 -5.64 4.68
C LEU A 102 1.23 -4.26 4.56
N LEU A 103 1.41 -3.42 5.58
CA LEU A 103 1.09 -2.00 5.52
C LEU A 103 2.39 -1.19 5.48
N TYR A 104 2.55 -0.39 4.44
CA TYR A 104 3.80 0.32 4.15
C TYR A 104 3.51 1.74 3.65
N GLN A 105 4.11 2.75 4.29
CA GLN A 105 3.99 4.12 3.78
C GLN A 105 5.07 4.38 2.74
N GLU A 106 4.67 4.92 1.58
CA GLU A 106 5.58 5.32 0.51
C GLU A 106 5.14 6.66 -0.09
N GLY A 107 6.11 7.48 -0.45
CA GLY A 107 5.86 8.74 -1.16
C GLY A 107 5.47 8.52 -2.63
N LEU A 108 5.32 9.63 -3.36
CA LEU A 108 5.06 9.59 -4.80
C LEU A 108 6.31 9.16 -5.60
N PHE A 109 7.50 9.43 -5.05
CA PHE A 109 8.77 8.98 -5.64
C PHE A 109 9.08 7.56 -5.16
N LEU A 110 9.02 6.61 -6.07
CA LEU A 110 9.19 5.19 -5.78
C LEU A 110 10.68 4.84 -5.64
N GLY A 111 11.11 4.48 -4.44
CA GLY A 111 12.47 4.02 -4.19
C GLY A 111 12.73 2.60 -4.73
N ASP A 112 13.99 2.29 -5.02
CA ASP A 112 14.38 0.98 -5.56
C ASP A 112 13.99 -0.18 -4.63
N LEU A 113 14.16 -0.01 -3.32
CA LEU A 113 13.75 -1.00 -2.33
C LEU A 113 12.24 -1.26 -2.39
N PHE A 114 11.42 -0.20 -2.51
CA PHE A 114 9.98 -0.35 -2.60
C PHE A 114 9.56 -1.10 -3.86
N LEU A 115 10.21 -0.81 -4.99
CA LEU A 115 9.98 -1.52 -6.24
C LEU A 115 10.40 -3.00 -6.17
N GLU A 116 11.45 -3.30 -5.42
CA GLU A 116 11.87 -4.67 -5.13
C GLU A 116 10.84 -5.38 -4.23
N ILE A 117 10.30 -4.71 -3.22
CA ILE A 117 9.23 -5.21 -2.37
C ILE A 117 8.01 -5.60 -3.23
N LEU A 118 7.54 -4.73 -4.10
CA LEU A 118 6.41 -5.01 -4.99
C LEU A 118 6.60 -6.23 -5.89
N LYS A 119 7.84 -6.51 -6.30
CA LYS A 119 8.17 -7.67 -7.16
C LYS A 119 8.28 -8.98 -6.41
N THR A 120 8.74 -8.94 -5.16
CA THR A 120 9.23 -10.12 -4.46
C THR A 120 8.35 -10.55 -3.30
N ILE A 121 7.52 -9.67 -2.76
CA ILE A 121 6.61 -10.00 -1.67
C ILE A 121 5.42 -10.81 -2.20
N TYR A 122 5.09 -11.88 -1.49
CA TYR A 122 4.05 -12.84 -1.87
C TYR A 122 2.72 -12.62 -1.14
N ARG A 123 2.69 -11.73 -0.15
CA ARG A 123 1.48 -11.32 0.57
C ARG A 123 0.92 -10.03 -0.01
N PRO A 124 -0.37 -9.78 0.14
CA PRO A 124 -0.96 -8.49 -0.20
C PRO A 124 -0.29 -7.33 0.52
N ILE A 125 -0.20 -6.19 -0.17
CA ILE A 125 0.40 -4.95 0.34
C ILE A 125 -0.64 -3.83 0.26
N ILE A 126 -0.76 -3.04 1.32
CA ILE A 126 -1.39 -1.72 1.26
C ILE A 126 -0.28 -0.67 1.36
N ILE A 127 -0.22 0.18 0.34
CA ILE A 127 0.66 1.33 0.28
C ILE A 127 -0.12 2.53 0.81
N LEU A 128 0.29 3.09 1.93
CA LEU A 128 -0.31 4.30 2.49
C LEU A 128 0.26 5.54 1.82
N ARG A 129 -0.63 6.47 1.47
CA ARG A 129 -0.31 7.74 0.82
C ARG A 129 -1.34 8.79 1.20
N GLY A 130 -0.94 10.06 1.18
CA GLY A 130 -1.77 11.25 1.25
C GLY A 130 -2.91 11.32 2.27
N LYS A 131 -3.63 10.23 2.48
CA LYS A 131 -4.76 10.12 3.41
C LYS A 131 -4.82 8.76 4.10
N PRO A 132 -5.44 8.65 5.28
CA PRO A 132 -5.63 7.39 5.99
C PRO A 132 -6.46 6.39 5.18
N LEU A 133 -6.24 5.11 5.44
CA LEU A 133 -7.00 4.02 4.87
C LEU A 133 -8.41 3.99 5.44
N THR A 134 -9.42 4.05 4.57
CA THR A 134 -10.81 3.72 4.89
C THR A 134 -11.41 2.86 3.79
N PHE A 135 -12.60 2.29 4.02
CA PHE A 135 -13.23 1.34 3.09
C PHE A 135 -14.57 1.84 2.54
N GLU A 136 -14.82 3.15 2.63
CA GLU A 136 -16.10 3.76 2.21
C GLU A 136 -16.28 3.81 0.68
N ASN A 137 -15.20 4.07 -0.05
CA ASN A 137 -15.21 4.23 -1.51
C ASN A 137 -14.03 3.49 -2.13
N ILE A 138 -14.25 2.24 -2.52
CA ILE A 138 -13.19 1.36 -3.02
C ILE A 138 -13.20 1.35 -4.54
N GLY A 139 -12.10 1.81 -5.13
CA GLY A 139 -11.87 1.77 -6.57
C GLY A 139 -11.03 0.57 -6.99
N VAL A 140 -11.23 0.12 -8.22
CA VAL A 140 -10.43 -0.92 -8.88
C VAL A 140 -9.96 -0.39 -10.22
N THR A 141 -8.65 -0.31 -10.47
CA THR A 141 -8.15 -0.03 -11.81
C THR A 141 -8.02 -1.32 -12.60
N SER A 142 -8.64 -1.41 -13.75
CA SER A 142 -8.68 -2.67 -14.49
C SER A 142 -8.31 -2.52 -15.97
N ASP A 143 -7.48 -3.45 -16.43
CA ASP A 143 -7.27 -3.82 -17.82
C ASP A 143 -7.85 -5.22 -18.14
N ASP A 144 -8.65 -5.77 -17.21
CA ASP A 144 -9.18 -7.13 -17.22
C ASP A 144 -8.11 -8.23 -17.36
N GLY A 145 -6.90 -7.93 -16.90
CA GLY A 145 -5.77 -8.85 -16.90
C GLY A 145 -5.74 -9.78 -15.68
N ILE A 146 -4.97 -10.86 -15.79
CA ILE A 146 -4.82 -11.86 -14.70
C ILE A 146 -4.36 -11.23 -13.38
N LYS A 147 -3.54 -10.19 -13.43
CA LYS A 147 -2.97 -9.56 -12.22
C LYS A 147 -4.01 -8.79 -11.40
N ILE A 148 -4.88 -8.05 -12.07
CA ILE A 148 -5.95 -7.35 -11.37
C ILE A 148 -7.00 -8.32 -10.83
N ASN A 149 -7.33 -9.37 -11.57
CA ASN A 149 -8.22 -10.43 -11.10
C ASN A 149 -7.67 -11.09 -9.81
N LYS A 150 -6.36 -11.37 -9.79
CA LYS A 150 -5.68 -11.89 -8.59
C LYS A 150 -5.75 -10.91 -7.41
N SER A 151 -5.48 -9.62 -7.64
CA SER A 151 -5.52 -8.61 -6.58
C SER A 151 -6.95 -8.46 -6.02
N VAL A 152 -7.97 -8.39 -6.87
CA VAL A 152 -9.37 -8.32 -6.43
C VAL A 152 -9.79 -9.57 -5.68
N TYR A 153 -9.41 -10.77 -6.15
CA TYR A 153 -9.67 -12.01 -5.44
C TYR A 153 -9.02 -12.03 -4.05
N SER A 154 -7.74 -11.63 -3.97
CA SER A 154 -7.00 -11.52 -2.71
C SER A 154 -7.66 -10.51 -1.76
N PHE A 155 -8.07 -9.36 -2.28
CA PHE A 155 -8.77 -8.34 -1.52
C PHE A 155 -10.10 -8.87 -0.95
N LEU A 156 -10.99 -9.39 -1.79
CA LEU A 156 -12.30 -9.91 -1.38
C LEU A 156 -12.19 -11.12 -0.44
N THR A 157 -11.08 -11.86 -0.50
CA THR A 157 -10.82 -12.97 0.44
C THR A 157 -10.31 -12.45 1.78
N LEU A 158 -9.40 -11.48 1.76
CA LEU A 158 -8.77 -10.92 2.97
C LEU A 158 -9.74 -10.03 3.75
N PHE A 159 -10.54 -9.24 3.04
CA PHE A 159 -11.52 -8.31 3.59
C PHE A 159 -12.96 -8.81 3.44
N SER A 160 -13.14 -10.14 3.48
CA SER A 160 -14.47 -10.75 3.43
C SER A 160 -15.32 -10.24 4.61
N SER A 161 -16.09 -9.22 4.36
CA SER A 161 -17.10 -8.71 5.27
C SER A 161 -18.35 -8.37 4.46
N THR A 162 -19.49 -8.47 5.09
CA THR A 162 -20.77 -8.06 4.53
C THR A 162 -20.87 -6.55 4.28
N ASP A 163 -19.85 -5.79 4.70
CA ASP A 163 -19.86 -4.33 4.68
C ASP A 163 -19.33 -3.75 3.37
N ILE A 164 -18.68 -4.57 2.50
CA ILE A 164 -18.25 -4.13 1.17
C ILE A 164 -19.38 -4.43 0.18
N GLU A 165 -20.25 -3.45 -0.04
CA GLU A 165 -21.41 -3.62 -0.91
C GLU A 165 -21.08 -3.40 -2.39
N LYS A 166 -20.09 -2.54 -2.67
CA LYS A 166 -19.81 -2.05 -4.03
C LYS A 166 -18.33 -1.81 -4.28
N LEU A 167 -17.90 -2.07 -5.53
CA LEU A 167 -16.59 -1.68 -6.07
C LEU A 167 -16.76 -0.83 -7.32
N ASP A 168 -16.11 0.34 -7.38
CA ASP A 168 -16.06 1.17 -8.57
C ASP A 168 -14.91 0.70 -9.48
N VAL A 169 -15.23 0.04 -10.59
CA VAL A 169 -14.26 -0.50 -11.55
C VAL A 169 -13.96 0.57 -12.61
N LEU A 170 -12.76 1.11 -12.58
CA LEU A 170 -12.28 2.19 -13.44
C LEU A 170 -11.36 1.60 -14.53
N THR A 171 -11.73 1.75 -15.79
CA THR A 171 -10.99 1.18 -16.92
C THR A 171 -10.44 2.26 -17.83
N TRP A 172 -9.22 2.06 -18.31
CA TRP A 172 -8.55 2.96 -19.24
C TRP A 172 -8.41 2.31 -20.62
N ASN A 173 -8.95 2.97 -21.67
CA ASN A 173 -8.93 2.43 -23.05
C ASN A 173 -9.44 0.98 -23.15
N TYR A 174 -10.44 0.65 -22.34
CA TYR A 174 -10.97 -0.69 -22.25
C TYR A 174 -11.66 -1.11 -23.56
N LYS A 175 -11.07 -2.06 -24.22
CA LYS A 175 -11.75 -2.77 -25.33
C LYS A 175 -12.44 -3.98 -24.72
N LYS A 176 -13.75 -4.07 -24.93
CA LYS A 176 -14.63 -5.12 -24.42
C LYS A 176 -13.96 -6.50 -24.49
N LYS A 177 -13.72 -7.10 -23.35
CA LYS A 177 -13.16 -8.45 -23.15
C LYS A 177 -14.19 -9.30 -22.40
N ASP A 178 -13.79 -10.45 -21.91
CA ASP A 178 -14.68 -11.47 -21.34
C ASP A 178 -15.33 -11.11 -19.99
N HIS A 179 -15.15 -9.91 -19.49
CA HIS A 179 -15.73 -9.40 -18.22
C HIS A 179 -15.49 -10.29 -16.99
N VAL A 180 -14.43 -11.11 -16.99
CA VAL A 180 -14.12 -12.07 -15.92
C VAL A 180 -14.00 -11.37 -14.57
N LEU A 181 -13.46 -10.17 -14.54
CA LEU A 181 -13.34 -9.38 -13.30
C LEU A 181 -14.71 -9.02 -12.71
N LEU A 182 -15.67 -8.62 -13.56
CA LEU A 182 -17.01 -8.24 -13.11
C LEU A 182 -17.77 -9.45 -12.57
N GLU A 183 -17.65 -10.61 -13.25
CA GLU A 183 -18.21 -11.88 -12.79
C GLU A 183 -17.60 -12.28 -11.44
N LEU A 184 -16.27 -12.20 -11.28
CA LEU A 184 -15.58 -12.48 -10.02
C LEU A 184 -16.10 -11.62 -8.86
N ILE A 185 -16.28 -10.31 -9.07
CA ILE A 185 -16.80 -9.40 -8.06
C ILE A 185 -18.24 -9.77 -7.69
N HIS A 186 -19.08 -10.01 -8.70
CA HIS A 186 -20.47 -10.40 -8.52
C HIS A 186 -20.62 -11.74 -7.78
N ASP A 187 -19.81 -12.74 -8.12
CA ASP A 187 -19.81 -14.06 -7.48
C ASP A 187 -19.43 -13.99 -5.98
N LYS A 188 -18.72 -12.94 -5.58
CA LYS A 188 -18.40 -12.65 -4.18
C LYS A 188 -19.50 -11.86 -3.46
N GLY A 189 -20.62 -11.59 -4.12
CA GLY A 189 -21.75 -10.87 -3.54
C GLY A 189 -21.57 -9.35 -3.50
N VAL A 190 -20.62 -8.80 -4.26
CA VAL A 190 -20.31 -7.36 -4.32
C VAL A 190 -20.81 -6.80 -5.65
N LEU A 191 -21.35 -5.58 -5.66
CA LEU A 191 -21.84 -4.93 -6.87
C LEU A 191 -20.71 -4.20 -7.61
N PRO A 192 -20.34 -4.61 -8.85
CA PRO A 192 -19.39 -3.87 -9.66
C PRO A 192 -20.09 -2.68 -10.34
N ASN A 193 -19.49 -1.49 -10.26
CA ASN A 193 -19.91 -0.30 -11.00
C ASN A 193 -18.82 0.09 -12.00
N LEU A 194 -19.04 -0.23 -13.28
CA LEU A 194 -18.06 -0.02 -14.33
C LEU A 194 -18.10 1.42 -14.89
N ARG A 195 -16.94 2.08 -14.94
CA ARG A 195 -16.72 3.37 -15.60
C ARG A 195 -15.53 3.28 -16.55
N GLY A 196 -15.73 3.58 -17.82
CA GLY A 196 -14.72 3.58 -18.86
C GLY A 196 -14.21 4.99 -19.17
N PHE A 197 -12.90 5.11 -19.38
CA PHE A 197 -12.23 6.32 -19.81
C PHE A 197 -11.43 6.04 -21.09
N SER A 198 -11.35 7.06 -21.96
CA SER A 198 -10.59 6.99 -23.21
C SER A 198 -9.27 7.75 -23.12
N SER A 199 -8.47 7.74 -24.20
CA SER A 199 -7.19 8.44 -24.24
C SER A 199 -7.29 9.93 -24.57
N SER A 200 -8.47 10.55 -24.50
CA SER A 200 -8.58 12.00 -24.61
C SER A 200 -7.92 12.72 -23.44
N LEU A 201 -7.45 13.96 -23.64
CA LEU A 201 -6.79 14.73 -22.57
C LEU A 201 -7.74 15.03 -21.40
N ASP A 202 -9.02 15.20 -21.68
CA ASP A 202 -10.02 15.46 -20.64
C ASP A 202 -10.31 14.19 -19.85
N ASP A 203 -10.46 13.04 -20.52
CA ASP A 203 -10.66 11.75 -19.86
C ASP A 203 -9.46 11.36 -18.96
N ILE A 204 -8.22 11.74 -19.30
CA ILE A 204 -7.05 11.52 -18.45
C ILE A 204 -7.21 12.25 -17.10
N LYS A 205 -7.61 13.51 -17.13
CA LYS A 205 -7.83 14.31 -15.92
C LYS A 205 -8.95 13.73 -15.08
N ASP A 206 -10.06 13.39 -15.71
CA ASP A 206 -11.23 12.81 -15.05
C ASP A 206 -10.89 11.44 -14.45
N PHE A 207 -10.11 10.61 -15.14
CA PHE A 207 -9.65 9.34 -14.64
C PHE A 207 -8.83 9.50 -13.34
N TYR A 208 -7.79 10.36 -13.33
CA TYR A 208 -7.01 10.62 -12.12
C TYR A 208 -7.82 11.28 -11.01
N PHE A 209 -8.77 12.14 -11.35
CA PHE A 209 -9.67 12.74 -10.39
C PHE A 209 -10.53 11.66 -9.69
N GLU A 210 -11.11 10.72 -10.44
CA GLU A 210 -11.87 9.61 -9.88
C GLU A 210 -10.99 8.67 -9.05
N LEU A 211 -9.76 8.37 -9.49
CA LEU A 211 -8.81 7.58 -8.69
C LEU A 211 -8.51 8.22 -7.33
N ASN A 212 -8.31 9.54 -7.30
CA ASN A 212 -8.00 10.27 -6.07
C ASN A 212 -9.20 10.46 -5.13
N LYS A 213 -10.43 10.26 -5.62
CA LYS A 213 -11.64 10.23 -4.78
C LYS A 213 -11.79 8.93 -3.99
N THR A 214 -11.17 7.86 -4.43
CA THR A 214 -11.28 6.57 -3.74
C THR A 214 -10.62 6.62 -2.37
N SER A 215 -11.19 5.96 -1.39
CA SER A 215 -10.58 5.79 -0.06
C SER A 215 -9.54 4.67 -0.04
N LEU A 216 -9.67 3.73 -0.96
CA LEU A 216 -8.72 2.65 -1.26
C LEU A 216 -8.79 2.32 -2.74
N LEU A 217 -7.65 2.18 -3.40
CA LEU A 217 -7.53 1.78 -4.79
C LEU A 217 -6.93 0.38 -4.90
N ILE A 218 -7.65 -0.56 -5.54
CA ILE A 218 -7.12 -1.88 -5.86
C ILE A 218 -6.51 -1.84 -7.25
N MET A 219 -5.27 -2.31 -7.38
CA MET A 219 -4.60 -2.43 -8.67
C MET A 219 -3.86 -3.76 -8.82
N GLY A 220 -3.62 -4.16 -10.06
CA GLY A 220 -2.81 -5.34 -10.37
C GLY A 220 -1.34 -5.13 -9.99
N ASN A 221 -0.66 -6.22 -9.60
CA ASN A 221 0.76 -6.15 -9.30
C ASN A 221 1.59 -5.79 -10.54
N LEU A 222 2.68 -5.04 -10.35
CA LEU A 222 3.62 -4.69 -11.42
C LEU A 222 4.28 -5.96 -12.00
N SER A 223 4.57 -5.94 -13.29
CA SER A 223 5.22 -7.09 -13.92
C SER A 223 6.72 -7.13 -13.64
N TYR A 224 7.33 -8.32 -13.82
CA TYR A 224 8.77 -8.53 -13.73
C TYR A 224 9.59 -7.63 -14.68
N SER A 225 8.97 -7.13 -15.75
CA SER A 225 9.59 -6.24 -16.72
C SER A 225 9.42 -4.75 -16.36
N PHE A 226 9.58 -4.39 -15.09
CA PHE A 226 9.49 -3.01 -14.61
C PHE A 226 10.26 -2.01 -15.49
N PHE A 227 11.44 -2.39 -15.95
CA PHE A 227 12.26 -1.56 -16.85
C PHE A 227 11.53 -1.30 -18.18
N LEU A 228 10.87 -2.31 -18.74
CA LEU A 228 10.05 -2.14 -19.94
C LEU A 228 8.77 -1.34 -19.65
N GLU A 229 8.18 -1.47 -18.48
CA GLU A 229 7.02 -0.66 -18.09
C GLU A 229 7.39 0.83 -17.96
N LYS A 230 8.55 1.15 -17.40
CA LYS A 230 9.05 2.53 -17.31
C LYS A 230 9.35 3.13 -18.68
N ILE A 231 9.95 2.36 -19.60
CA ILE A 231 10.24 2.80 -20.97
C ILE A 231 8.95 2.95 -21.79
N THR A 232 7.96 2.09 -21.58
CA THR A 232 6.71 2.08 -22.34
C THR A 232 5.63 3.00 -21.76
N ASN A 233 5.93 3.76 -20.72
CA ASN A 233 5.03 4.70 -20.05
C ASN A 233 3.68 4.07 -19.67
N ARG A 234 3.71 2.88 -19.07
CA ARG A 234 2.48 2.15 -18.74
C ARG A 234 1.70 2.80 -17.61
N MET A 235 0.39 2.76 -17.73
CA MET A 235 -0.57 3.39 -16.83
C MET A 235 -0.39 2.97 -15.36
N GLY A 236 -0.01 1.72 -15.07
CA GLY A 236 0.17 1.23 -13.69
C GLY A 236 1.22 2.02 -12.89
N LEU A 237 2.37 2.36 -13.51
CA LEU A 237 3.39 3.20 -12.86
C LEU A 237 2.91 4.64 -12.69
N ASN A 238 2.28 5.20 -13.73
CA ASN A 238 1.73 6.54 -13.66
C ASN A 238 0.70 6.65 -12.53
N ILE A 239 -0.12 5.62 -12.30
CA ILE A 239 -1.04 5.58 -11.16
C ILE A 239 -0.26 5.60 -9.85
N LEU A 240 0.76 4.75 -9.69
CA LEU A 240 1.59 4.72 -8.48
C LEU A 240 2.32 6.05 -8.22
N GLU A 241 2.65 6.82 -9.23
CA GLU A 241 3.36 8.10 -9.09
C GLU A 241 2.43 9.30 -8.86
N HIS A 242 1.14 9.20 -9.20
CA HIS A 242 0.23 10.36 -9.22
C HIS A 242 -1.01 10.21 -8.33
N VAL A 243 -1.28 9.02 -7.78
CA VAL A 243 -2.45 8.79 -6.94
C VAL A 243 -2.09 8.91 -5.46
N ASN A 244 -2.84 9.77 -4.75
CA ASN A 244 -2.68 10.02 -3.31
C ASN A 244 -3.57 9.13 -2.41
N SER A 245 -4.40 8.28 -3.00
CA SER A 245 -5.19 7.32 -2.24
C SER A 245 -4.33 6.14 -1.80
N PRO A 246 -4.63 5.49 -0.66
CA PRO A 246 -4.07 4.20 -0.32
C PRO A 246 -4.26 3.19 -1.45
N ILE A 247 -3.26 2.33 -1.70
CA ILE A 247 -3.28 1.38 -2.82
C ILE A 247 -3.11 -0.03 -2.29
N PHE A 248 -4.03 -0.93 -2.65
CA PHE A 248 -3.95 -2.36 -2.40
C PHE A 248 -3.40 -3.10 -3.64
N ILE A 249 -2.41 -3.96 -3.42
CA ILE A 249 -1.84 -4.87 -4.42
C ILE A 249 -1.81 -6.29 -3.81
N GLY A 250 -2.40 -7.28 -4.54
CA GLY A 250 -2.54 -8.68 -4.08
C GLY A 250 -1.90 -9.73 -4.97
#